data_7ae76a811e8c67cad39d9e1bd97b3a81
#
_entry.id   7ae76a811e8c67cad39d9e1bd97b3a81
#
_cell.length_a   1.000
_cell.length_b   1.000
_cell.length_c   1.000
_cell.angle_alpha   90.00
_cell.angle_beta   90.00
_cell.angle_gamma   90.00
#
_symmetry.space_group_name_H-M   'P 1'
#
loop_
_entity.id
_entity.type
_entity.pdbx_description
1 polymer ?
#
loop_
_entity_poly.entity_id
_entity_poly.type
_entity_poly.pdbx_seq_one_letter_code
_entity_poly.pdbx_strand_id
1 'polypeptide(L)'
;ASSAMVNLSQIPLFVAPYLGGQYGYSRTHKAIKDAYGMVLKSKSRNGSFNSLFEYYKRDDNGTLQLRDRAELNLPEGAEGDAKYQELGRMTSLIQEARGRGLLQSSALAEAMGLTEYSRIAQSGKIGRAMDNGAVLSAIMFNHGEQMNRQVTLMASFNLALNAKKATDYLTTKKLKHTLQNINKAEQDAAKNKDHPLNAEATSEQLDAAVQEAIYNTQKTNGGTFLESAPRITQQGIGRVAGMYKSYGMQMYYTMMQTAKLAFDGDKGKLFGKEGSVERKAAWRQLIGLHGTAMLFAGVQGLPLYGAVRLITNLFFLDDEQEDFDTIVRAHLGEGWYKGGITAATGLDVSTRVALTGLLLQQNRYNNDPSIEEQAGFYLGGPALSVAKRLIRGIEDLYNGETERSIENLLPAGASNIIKNTFGRYQQDGGAFTRRQDPIYDDLSAGEQFFWALGIAPKEYTLRQDKAMIGKRIDTAVRTKRAKLLKKYYVASRMGDSATMLDIFTQMIDFSTRHPAAAIDGDAIERSMKKH
;
A
#
# COMPACT_ATOMS: atom_id res chain seq x y z
N ALA A 1 0.74 -9.92 -9.81
CA ALA A 1 0.98 -10.60 -8.53
C ALA A 1 1.33 -9.61 -7.41
N SER A 2 2.36 -8.74 -7.56
CA SER A 2 2.75 -7.78 -6.50
C SER A 2 1.62 -6.83 -6.10
N SER A 3 0.84 -6.33 -7.05
CA SER A 3 -0.32 -5.46 -6.76
C SER A 3 -1.43 -6.19 -6.01
N ALA A 4 -1.65 -7.48 -6.28
CA ALA A 4 -2.59 -8.30 -5.54
C ALA A 4 -2.12 -8.52 -4.09
N MET A 5 -0.82 -8.70 -3.87
CA MET A 5 -0.25 -8.80 -2.53
C MET A 5 -0.35 -7.50 -1.74
N VAL A 6 -0.15 -6.35 -2.39
CA VAL A 6 -0.41 -5.03 -1.78
C VAL A 6 -1.87 -4.93 -1.36
N ASN A 7 -2.80 -5.37 -2.21
CA ASN A 7 -4.21 -5.41 -1.84
C ASN A 7 -4.49 -6.30 -0.63
N LEU A 8 -3.92 -7.50 -0.60
CA LEU A 8 -4.09 -8.41 0.56
C LEU A 8 -3.52 -7.83 1.86
N SER A 9 -2.49 -6.99 1.78
CA SER A 9 -1.95 -6.30 2.96
C SER A 9 -2.85 -5.20 3.53
N GLN A 10 -3.88 -4.78 2.79
CA GLN A 10 -4.84 -3.75 3.21
C GLN A 10 -5.55 -4.12 4.51
N ILE A 11 -5.94 -5.40 4.66
CA ILE A 11 -6.63 -5.84 5.88
C ILE A 11 -5.74 -5.70 7.11
N PRO A 12 -4.53 -6.29 7.18
CA PRO A 12 -3.70 -6.14 8.37
C PRO A 12 -3.19 -4.71 8.59
N LEU A 13 -2.94 -3.94 7.54
CA LEU A 13 -2.36 -2.59 7.66
C LEU A 13 -3.37 -1.50 7.96
N PHE A 14 -4.62 -1.64 7.52
CA PHE A 14 -5.60 -0.58 7.65
C PHE A 14 -6.92 -1.02 8.26
N VAL A 15 -7.54 -2.09 7.76
CA VAL A 15 -8.83 -2.56 8.26
C VAL A 15 -8.74 -3.03 9.71
N ALA A 16 -7.76 -3.87 10.03
CA ALA A 16 -7.59 -4.40 11.37
C ALA A 16 -7.27 -3.30 12.42
N PRO A 17 -6.38 -2.32 12.16
CA PRO A 17 -6.21 -1.18 13.05
C PRO A 17 -7.46 -0.31 13.21
N TYR A 18 -8.16 -0.04 12.11
CA TYR A 18 -9.37 0.79 12.12
C TYR A 18 -10.47 0.15 12.97
N LEU A 19 -10.86 -1.08 12.67
CA LEU A 19 -11.87 -1.82 13.42
C LEU A 19 -11.40 -2.16 14.84
N GLY A 20 -10.11 -2.48 15.01
CA GLY A 20 -9.50 -2.79 16.31
C GLY A 20 -9.55 -1.61 17.29
N GLY A 21 -9.41 -0.40 16.79
CA GLY A 21 -9.57 0.81 17.58
C GLY A 21 -11.00 1.01 18.10
N GLN A 22 -12.00 0.66 17.28
CA GLN A 22 -13.43 0.78 17.63
C GLN A 22 -13.89 -0.37 18.53
N TYR A 23 -13.64 -1.61 18.11
CA TYR A 23 -14.25 -2.80 18.70
C TYR A 23 -13.30 -3.62 19.61
N GLY A 24 -12.02 -3.26 19.64
CA GLY A 24 -10.96 -4.00 20.34
C GLY A 24 -10.23 -5.00 19.43
N TYR A 25 -8.89 -5.05 19.53
CA TYR A 25 -8.04 -5.79 18.60
C TYR A 25 -8.29 -7.31 18.59
N SER A 26 -8.44 -7.93 19.76
CA SER A 26 -8.68 -9.39 19.87
C SER A 26 -9.98 -9.80 19.18
N ARG A 27 -11.05 -9.05 19.40
CA ARG A 27 -12.37 -9.28 18.76
C ARG A 27 -12.29 -9.09 17.25
N THR A 28 -11.64 -8.01 16.82
CA THR A 28 -11.46 -7.71 15.41
C THR A 28 -10.65 -8.80 14.71
N HIS A 29 -9.56 -9.26 15.32
CA HIS A 29 -8.74 -10.33 14.75
C HIS A 29 -9.55 -11.62 14.58
N LYS A 30 -10.34 -12.00 15.60
CA LYS A 30 -11.24 -13.15 15.50
C LYS A 30 -12.26 -12.98 14.39
N ALA A 31 -12.95 -11.84 14.33
CA ALA A 31 -13.97 -11.58 13.30
C ALA A 31 -13.39 -11.60 11.86
N ILE A 32 -12.20 -11.02 11.67
CA ILE A 32 -11.49 -11.07 10.38
C ILE A 32 -11.10 -12.51 10.02
N LYS A 33 -10.55 -13.27 10.97
CA LYS A 33 -10.20 -14.68 10.74
C LYS A 33 -11.41 -15.53 10.36
N ASP A 34 -12.52 -15.37 11.07
CA ASP A 34 -13.77 -16.09 10.80
C ASP A 34 -14.33 -15.71 9.42
N ALA A 35 -14.32 -14.41 9.07
CA ALA A 35 -14.73 -13.92 7.77
C ALA A 35 -13.86 -14.47 6.63
N TYR A 36 -12.53 -14.49 6.79
CA TYR A 36 -11.63 -15.15 5.83
C TYR A 36 -11.97 -16.63 5.67
N GLY A 37 -12.17 -17.33 6.78
CA GLY A 37 -12.54 -18.74 6.77
C GLY A 37 -13.81 -19.02 5.97
N MET A 38 -14.81 -18.14 6.07
CA MET A 38 -16.05 -18.27 5.30
C MET A 38 -15.87 -17.95 3.82
N VAL A 39 -15.16 -16.86 3.48
CA VAL A 39 -14.88 -16.52 2.08
C VAL A 39 -14.04 -17.61 1.39
N LEU A 40 -12.99 -18.12 2.03
CA LEU A 40 -12.10 -19.13 1.43
C LEU A 40 -12.75 -20.51 1.33
N LYS A 41 -13.71 -20.84 2.20
CA LYS A 41 -14.45 -22.12 2.16
C LYS A 41 -15.62 -22.11 1.19
N SER A 42 -16.03 -20.93 0.68
CA SER A 42 -17.04 -20.87 -0.37
C SER A 42 -16.53 -21.56 -1.62
N LYS A 43 -17.20 -22.62 -2.11
CA LYS A 43 -16.82 -23.28 -3.35
C LYS A 43 -17.42 -22.55 -4.53
N SER A 44 -16.58 -22.13 -5.46
CA SER A 44 -17.05 -21.63 -6.74
C SER A 44 -17.65 -22.77 -7.58
N ARG A 45 -18.87 -22.57 -8.08
CA ARG A 45 -19.57 -23.53 -8.95
C ARG A 45 -19.06 -23.49 -10.40
N ASN A 46 -18.49 -22.36 -10.83
CA ASN A 46 -18.11 -22.12 -12.23
C ASN A 46 -16.59 -22.03 -12.44
N GLY A 47 -15.76 -22.56 -11.53
CA GLY A 47 -14.30 -22.46 -11.64
C GLY A 47 -13.75 -21.05 -11.40
N SER A 48 -14.60 -20.08 -11.02
CA SER A 48 -14.21 -18.76 -10.58
C SER A 48 -13.75 -18.79 -9.12
N PHE A 49 -13.21 -17.67 -8.66
CA PHE A 49 -12.67 -17.57 -7.29
C PHE A 49 -13.78 -17.59 -6.23
N ASN A 50 -13.43 -18.04 -5.04
CA ASN A 50 -14.32 -18.13 -3.90
C ASN A 50 -14.94 -16.77 -3.55
N SER A 51 -16.25 -16.74 -3.34
CA SER A 51 -16.99 -15.52 -3.03
C SER A 51 -18.17 -15.80 -2.13
N LEU A 52 -18.51 -14.86 -1.23
CA LEU A 52 -19.71 -14.93 -0.40
C LEU A 52 -21.01 -15.06 -1.21
N PHE A 53 -21.01 -14.60 -2.46
CA PHE A 53 -22.17 -14.74 -3.33
C PHE A 53 -22.55 -16.19 -3.64
N GLU A 54 -21.61 -17.12 -3.53
CA GLU A 54 -21.87 -18.54 -3.76
C GLU A 54 -22.83 -19.15 -2.73
N TYR A 55 -22.97 -18.53 -1.56
CA TYR A 55 -23.93 -18.95 -0.53
C TYR A 55 -25.37 -18.53 -0.84
N TYR A 56 -25.57 -17.61 -1.79
CA TYR A 56 -26.88 -17.05 -2.09
C TYR A 56 -27.35 -17.38 -3.51
N LYS A 57 -28.65 -17.43 -3.70
CA LYS A 57 -29.31 -17.54 -5.02
C LYS A 57 -30.26 -16.34 -5.19
N ARG A 58 -30.56 -15.98 -6.43
CA ARG A 58 -31.59 -15.01 -6.73
C ARG A 58 -32.92 -15.75 -6.90
N ASP A 59 -33.95 -15.19 -6.33
CA ASP A 59 -35.34 -15.60 -6.66
C ASP A 59 -35.77 -14.97 -7.99
N ASP A 60 -36.98 -15.32 -8.42
CA ASP A 60 -37.59 -14.82 -9.66
C ASP A 60 -37.78 -13.28 -9.65
N ASN A 61 -37.87 -12.67 -8.48
CA ASN A 61 -37.99 -11.23 -8.28
C ASN A 61 -36.61 -10.52 -8.20
N GLY A 62 -35.52 -11.25 -8.33
CA GLY A 62 -34.15 -10.71 -8.25
C GLY A 62 -33.62 -10.50 -6.83
N THR A 63 -34.41 -10.85 -5.79
CA THR A 63 -34.04 -10.78 -4.39
C THR A 63 -33.06 -11.89 -4.05
N LEU A 64 -32.02 -11.57 -3.22
CA LEU A 64 -31.07 -12.58 -2.76
C LEU A 64 -31.69 -13.42 -1.63
N GLN A 65 -31.61 -14.73 -1.79
CA GLN A 65 -32.00 -15.70 -0.78
C GLN A 65 -30.82 -16.61 -0.46
N LEU A 66 -30.65 -16.98 0.82
CA LEU A 66 -29.69 -17.99 1.21
C LEU A 66 -30.07 -19.32 0.54
N ARG A 67 -29.07 -20.02 0.00
CA ARG A 67 -29.27 -21.37 -0.54
C ARG A 67 -29.65 -22.35 0.56
N ASP A 68 -30.30 -23.41 0.17
CA ASP A 68 -30.65 -24.46 1.10
C ASP A 68 -29.39 -25.09 1.73
N ARG A 69 -29.48 -25.46 3.01
CA ARG A 69 -28.33 -26.00 3.75
C ARG A 69 -27.68 -27.20 3.05
N ALA A 70 -28.47 -28.04 2.41
CA ALA A 70 -27.97 -29.20 1.67
C ALA A 70 -27.14 -28.83 0.43
N GLU A 71 -27.35 -27.63 -0.13
CA GLU A 71 -26.56 -27.11 -1.26
C GLU A 71 -25.22 -26.50 -0.82
N LEU A 72 -25.05 -26.25 0.47
CA LEU A 72 -23.87 -25.58 1.02
C LEU A 72 -22.93 -26.63 1.63
N ASN A 73 -21.63 -26.51 1.32
CA ASN A 73 -20.62 -27.37 1.93
C ASN A 73 -20.26 -26.86 3.34
N LEU A 74 -21.22 -26.84 4.24
CA LEU A 74 -21.01 -26.47 5.63
C LEU A 74 -20.70 -27.73 6.45
N PRO A 75 -19.91 -27.63 7.54
CA PRO A 75 -19.68 -28.75 8.44
C PRO A 75 -20.99 -29.36 8.94
N GLU A 76 -21.00 -30.64 9.23
CA GLU A 76 -22.15 -31.30 9.85
C GLU A 76 -22.27 -30.90 11.33
N GLY A 77 -23.49 -30.96 11.86
CA GLY A 77 -23.79 -30.69 13.26
C GLY A 77 -23.85 -29.19 13.63
N ALA A 78 -23.74 -28.90 14.91
CA ALA A 78 -24.00 -27.58 15.50
C ALA A 78 -23.11 -26.44 14.92
N GLU A 79 -21.87 -26.74 14.52
CA GLU A 79 -20.99 -25.74 13.91
C GLU A 79 -21.54 -25.27 12.56
N GLY A 80 -21.99 -26.21 11.75
CA GLY A 80 -22.56 -25.87 10.43
C GLY A 80 -23.91 -25.16 10.55
N ASP A 81 -24.73 -25.53 11.55
CA ASP A 81 -26.01 -24.86 11.81
C ASP A 81 -25.80 -23.42 12.25
N ALA A 82 -24.82 -23.17 13.13
CA ALA A 82 -24.47 -21.82 13.55
C ALA A 82 -23.99 -20.96 12.35
N LYS A 83 -23.19 -21.53 11.43
CA LYS A 83 -22.76 -20.84 10.21
C LYS A 83 -23.91 -20.58 9.26
N TYR A 84 -24.84 -21.52 9.12
CA TYR A 84 -26.02 -21.33 8.29
C TYR A 84 -26.87 -20.17 8.80
N GLN A 85 -27.11 -20.10 10.11
CA GLN A 85 -27.81 -19.00 10.75
C GLN A 85 -27.07 -17.66 10.59
N GLU A 86 -25.73 -17.67 10.70
CA GLU A 86 -24.92 -16.48 10.47
C GLU A 86 -25.06 -15.96 9.04
N LEU A 87 -25.00 -16.84 8.04
CA LEU A 87 -25.24 -16.50 6.64
C LEU A 87 -26.68 -15.96 6.42
N GLY A 88 -27.67 -16.54 7.08
CA GLY A 88 -29.06 -16.06 7.02
C GLY A 88 -29.20 -14.62 7.51
N ARG A 89 -28.55 -14.28 8.63
CA ARG A 89 -28.53 -12.91 9.17
C ARG A 89 -27.83 -11.91 8.26
N MET A 90 -26.90 -12.36 7.42
CA MET A 90 -26.17 -11.50 6.48
C MET A 90 -26.87 -11.31 5.13
N THR A 91 -28.03 -11.93 4.88
CA THR A 91 -28.71 -11.83 3.58
C THR A 91 -29.02 -10.38 3.22
N SER A 92 -29.59 -9.60 4.14
CA SER A 92 -29.87 -8.17 3.96
C SER A 92 -28.60 -7.35 3.75
N LEU A 93 -27.53 -7.65 4.49
CA LEU A 93 -26.23 -7.01 4.32
C LEU A 93 -25.68 -7.21 2.91
N ILE A 94 -25.67 -8.44 2.41
CA ILE A 94 -25.14 -8.77 1.08
C ILE A 94 -25.99 -8.14 -0.02
N GLN A 95 -27.31 -8.14 0.15
CA GLN A 95 -28.23 -7.50 -0.79
C GLN A 95 -28.00 -5.99 -0.86
N GLU A 96 -27.91 -5.32 0.27
CA GLU A 96 -27.69 -3.88 0.37
C GLU A 96 -26.30 -3.48 -0.15
N ALA A 97 -25.25 -4.20 0.26
CA ALA A 97 -23.89 -3.95 -0.20
C ALA A 97 -23.73 -4.15 -1.72
N ARG A 98 -24.47 -5.11 -2.29
CA ARG A 98 -24.52 -5.32 -3.73
C ARG A 98 -25.28 -4.21 -4.44
N GLY A 99 -26.43 -3.80 -3.93
CA GLY A 99 -27.22 -2.69 -4.47
C GLY A 99 -26.41 -1.39 -4.52
N ARG A 100 -25.57 -1.16 -3.51
CA ARG A 100 -24.63 -0.03 -3.46
C ARG A 100 -23.32 -0.24 -4.20
N GLY A 101 -23.13 -1.35 -4.92
CA GLY A 101 -21.91 -1.64 -5.68
C GLY A 101 -20.63 -1.84 -4.84
N LEU A 102 -20.75 -1.96 -3.50
CA LEU A 102 -19.58 -2.05 -2.60
C LEU A 102 -18.74 -3.31 -2.79
N LEU A 103 -19.34 -4.36 -3.33
CA LEU A 103 -18.68 -5.63 -3.56
C LEU A 103 -18.09 -5.76 -4.98
N GLN A 104 -18.26 -4.72 -5.80
CA GLN A 104 -17.60 -4.64 -7.10
C GLN A 104 -16.17 -4.08 -6.94
N SER A 105 -15.25 -4.56 -7.75
CA SER A 105 -13.89 -4.04 -7.76
C SER A 105 -13.85 -2.65 -8.42
N SER A 106 -13.21 -1.68 -7.75
CA SER A 106 -12.95 -0.36 -8.35
C SER A 106 -12.04 -0.46 -9.56
N ALA A 107 -11.07 -1.39 -9.53
CA ALA A 107 -10.17 -1.64 -10.64
C ALA A 107 -10.89 -2.20 -11.88
N LEU A 108 -11.98 -2.96 -11.71
CA LEU A 108 -12.79 -3.41 -12.84
C LEU A 108 -13.50 -2.21 -13.51
N ALA A 109 -14.05 -1.29 -12.73
CA ALA A 109 -14.68 -0.08 -13.26
C ALA A 109 -13.67 0.83 -13.96
N GLU A 110 -12.46 0.95 -13.41
CA GLU A 110 -11.34 1.69 -14.02
C GLU A 110 -10.83 1.00 -15.29
N ALA A 111 -10.69 -0.34 -15.29
CA ALA A 111 -10.29 -1.12 -16.46
C ALA A 111 -11.34 -1.11 -17.57
N MET A 112 -12.63 -1.06 -17.25
CA MET A 112 -13.70 -0.88 -18.24
C MET A 112 -13.62 0.50 -18.91
N GLY A 113 -13.17 1.54 -18.21
CA GLY A 113 -12.84 2.84 -18.79
C GLY A 113 -11.60 2.79 -19.70
N LEU A 114 -10.64 1.90 -19.45
CA LEU A 114 -9.48 1.68 -20.31
C LEU A 114 -9.80 0.81 -21.53
N THR A 115 -10.81 -0.07 -21.47
CA THR A 115 -11.22 -0.91 -22.62
C THR A 115 -11.87 -0.11 -23.76
N GLU A 116 -12.41 1.06 -23.49
CA GLU A 116 -12.76 2.00 -24.59
C GLU A 116 -11.53 2.51 -25.33
N TYR A 117 -10.37 2.64 -24.64
CA TYR A 117 -9.09 2.99 -25.27
C TYR A 117 -8.45 1.78 -25.98
N SER A 118 -8.66 0.54 -25.51
CA SER A 118 -8.08 -0.68 -26.11
C SER A 118 -8.74 -1.06 -27.44
N ARG A 119 -9.95 -0.57 -27.73
CA ARG A 119 -10.57 -0.73 -29.06
C ARG A 119 -9.72 -0.13 -30.19
N ILE A 120 -8.87 0.83 -29.87
CA ILE A 120 -7.93 1.43 -30.86
C ILE A 120 -6.70 0.54 -31.06
N ALA A 121 -6.33 -0.31 -30.08
CA ALA A 121 -5.17 -1.20 -30.13
C ALA A 121 -5.49 -2.60 -30.69
N GLN A 122 -6.73 -2.90 -31.05
CA GLN A 122 -7.20 -4.26 -31.42
C GLN A 122 -6.75 -4.78 -32.80
N SER A 123 -5.84 -4.14 -33.53
CA SER A 123 -5.50 -4.53 -34.91
C SER A 123 -4.32 -5.48 -35.08
N GLY A 124 -3.75 -6.10 -34.02
CA GLY A 124 -2.58 -6.97 -34.19
C GLY A 124 -2.41 -8.10 -33.15
N LYS A 125 -1.56 -9.09 -33.49
CA LYS A 125 -1.21 -10.21 -32.59
C LYS A 125 -0.58 -9.74 -31.27
N ILE A 126 0.18 -8.65 -31.29
CA ILE A 126 0.83 -8.03 -30.13
C ILE A 126 -0.22 -7.36 -29.22
N GLY A 127 -1.22 -6.68 -29.78
CA GLY A 127 -2.32 -6.09 -29.00
C GLY A 127 -3.10 -7.14 -28.22
N ARG A 128 -3.40 -8.28 -28.83
CA ARG A 128 -4.09 -9.41 -28.16
C ARG A 128 -3.27 -10.03 -27.04
N ALA A 129 -1.96 -10.18 -27.20
CA ALA A 129 -1.08 -10.70 -26.15
C ALA A 129 -0.99 -9.72 -24.95
N MET A 130 -0.96 -8.42 -25.22
CA MET A 130 -0.96 -7.37 -24.20
C MET A 130 -2.29 -7.32 -23.43
N ASP A 131 -3.42 -7.44 -24.14
CA ASP A 131 -4.76 -7.48 -23.54
C ASP A 131 -4.90 -8.71 -22.63
N ASN A 132 -4.47 -9.88 -23.05
CA ASN A 132 -4.50 -11.10 -22.23
C ASN A 132 -3.62 -10.95 -20.96
N GLY A 133 -2.45 -10.35 -21.05
CA GLY A 133 -1.58 -10.09 -19.90
C GLY A 133 -2.17 -9.06 -18.95
N ALA A 134 -2.79 -8.00 -19.47
CA ALA A 134 -3.49 -6.99 -18.69
C ALA A 134 -4.71 -7.57 -17.98
N VAL A 135 -5.52 -8.36 -18.69
CA VAL A 135 -6.68 -9.08 -18.15
C VAL A 135 -6.25 -10.03 -17.02
N LEU A 136 -5.19 -10.81 -17.19
CA LEU A 136 -4.70 -11.72 -16.14
C LEU A 136 -4.25 -10.95 -14.89
N SER A 137 -3.51 -9.85 -15.09
CA SER A 137 -3.08 -9.00 -13.98
C SER A 137 -4.25 -8.32 -13.27
N ALA A 138 -5.25 -7.88 -14.03
CA ALA A 138 -6.47 -7.28 -13.51
C ALA A 138 -7.32 -8.30 -12.74
N ILE A 139 -7.42 -9.54 -13.24
CA ILE A 139 -8.14 -10.62 -12.56
C ILE A 139 -7.58 -10.86 -11.17
N MET A 140 -6.26 -11.06 -11.03
CA MET A 140 -5.63 -11.29 -9.72
C MET A 140 -5.81 -10.12 -8.76
N PHE A 141 -5.71 -8.88 -9.28
CA PHE A 141 -5.95 -7.67 -8.49
C PHE A 141 -7.40 -7.58 -8.01
N ASN A 142 -8.35 -7.79 -8.93
CA ASN A 142 -9.79 -7.74 -8.65
C ASN A 142 -10.21 -8.76 -7.60
N HIS A 143 -9.64 -9.98 -7.64
CA HIS A 143 -9.94 -10.99 -6.63
C HIS A 143 -9.42 -10.61 -5.24
N GLY A 144 -8.19 -10.08 -5.16
CA GLY A 144 -7.66 -9.56 -3.89
C GLY A 144 -8.55 -8.46 -3.31
N GLU A 145 -8.99 -7.53 -4.17
CA GLU A 145 -9.86 -6.43 -3.75
C GLU A 145 -11.26 -6.91 -3.33
N GLN A 146 -11.88 -7.78 -4.13
CA GLN A 146 -13.18 -8.37 -3.78
C GLN A 146 -13.13 -9.15 -2.48
N MET A 147 -12.09 -9.95 -2.28
CA MET A 147 -11.89 -10.71 -1.05
C MET A 147 -11.75 -9.75 0.15
N ASN A 148 -10.94 -8.71 0.04
CA ASN A 148 -10.79 -7.71 1.10
C ASN A 148 -12.13 -7.04 1.46
N ARG A 149 -12.90 -6.64 0.46
CA ARG A 149 -14.21 -6.01 0.65
C ARG A 149 -15.19 -6.93 1.33
N GLN A 150 -15.27 -8.20 0.90
CA GLN A 150 -16.17 -9.20 1.49
C GLN A 150 -15.77 -9.52 2.92
N VAL A 151 -14.48 -9.74 3.18
CA VAL A 151 -13.95 -10.01 4.53
C VAL A 151 -14.21 -8.82 5.46
N THR A 152 -13.93 -7.59 4.99
CA THR A 152 -14.16 -6.37 5.77
C THR A 152 -15.64 -6.18 6.10
N LEU A 153 -16.51 -6.35 5.10
CA LEU A 153 -17.96 -6.19 5.25
C LEU A 153 -18.51 -7.16 6.29
N MET A 154 -18.13 -8.43 6.18
CA MET A 154 -18.58 -9.49 7.08
C MET A 154 -18.03 -9.31 8.49
N ALA A 155 -16.72 -9.04 8.63
CA ALA A 155 -16.12 -8.80 9.94
C ALA A 155 -16.74 -7.56 10.61
N SER A 156 -16.93 -6.48 9.87
CA SER A 156 -17.59 -5.27 10.38
C SER A 156 -19.01 -5.50 10.82
N PHE A 157 -19.79 -6.28 10.06
CA PHE A 157 -21.15 -6.62 10.43
C PHE A 157 -21.22 -7.39 11.74
N ASN A 158 -20.42 -8.44 11.87
CA ASN A 158 -20.40 -9.25 13.09
C ASN A 158 -19.94 -8.44 14.31
N LEU A 159 -18.95 -7.57 14.15
CA LEU A 159 -18.48 -6.68 15.21
C LEU A 159 -19.54 -5.64 15.59
N ALA A 160 -20.18 -5.01 14.62
CA ALA A 160 -21.21 -4.00 14.85
C ALA A 160 -22.45 -4.61 15.51
N LEU A 161 -22.89 -5.77 15.04
CA LEU A 161 -24.04 -6.47 15.61
C LEU A 161 -23.82 -6.85 17.07
N ASN A 162 -22.65 -7.45 17.37
CA ASN A 162 -22.30 -7.83 18.73
C ASN A 162 -22.14 -6.59 19.63
N ALA A 163 -21.54 -5.51 19.12
CA ALA A 163 -21.39 -4.26 19.85
C ALA A 163 -22.75 -3.61 20.13
N LYS A 164 -23.69 -3.60 19.16
CA LYS A 164 -25.03 -3.04 19.34
C LYS A 164 -25.81 -3.83 20.39
N LYS A 165 -25.82 -5.17 20.30
CA LYS A 165 -26.46 -6.05 21.31
C LYS A 165 -25.89 -5.80 22.71
N ALA A 166 -24.55 -5.72 22.83
CA ALA A 166 -23.90 -5.45 24.10
C ALA A 166 -24.23 -4.05 24.64
N THR A 167 -24.29 -3.04 23.78
CA THR A 167 -24.65 -1.67 24.15
C THR A 167 -26.09 -1.59 24.67
N ASP A 168 -27.02 -2.23 23.98
CA ASP A 168 -28.43 -2.29 24.41
C ASP A 168 -28.59 -2.98 25.77
N TYR A 169 -27.87 -4.10 25.96
CA TYR A 169 -27.81 -4.79 27.25
C TYR A 169 -27.22 -3.90 28.37
N LEU A 170 -26.11 -3.21 28.11
CA LEU A 170 -25.50 -2.30 29.09
C LEU A 170 -26.39 -1.11 29.42
N THR A 171 -27.14 -0.61 28.42
CA THR A 171 -28.15 0.44 28.62
C THR A 171 -29.25 -0.03 29.58
N THR A 172 -29.77 -1.23 29.38
CA THR A 172 -30.78 -1.85 30.27
C THR A 172 -30.24 -2.00 31.70
N LYS A 173 -28.94 -2.29 31.83
CA LYS A 173 -28.27 -2.41 33.14
C LYS A 173 -27.76 -1.08 33.69
N LYS A 174 -28.00 0.05 33.01
CA LYS A 174 -27.49 1.39 33.37
C LYS A 174 -25.98 1.45 33.55
N LEU A 175 -25.24 0.66 32.77
CA LEU A 175 -23.77 0.61 32.79
C LEU A 175 -23.17 1.46 31.67
N LYS A 176 -21.95 1.97 31.88
CA LYS A 176 -21.23 2.74 30.85
C LYS A 176 -20.84 1.86 29.66
N HIS A 177 -20.99 2.38 28.44
CA HIS A 177 -20.66 1.71 27.17
C HIS A 177 -19.15 1.75 26.91
N THR A 178 -18.35 1.14 27.77
CA THR A 178 -16.90 1.03 27.60
C THR A 178 -16.55 -0.32 27.00
N LEU A 179 -15.43 -0.40 26.25
CA LEU A 179 -14.94 -1.68 25.73
C LEU A 179 -14.75 -2.74 26.83
N GLN A 180 -14.37 -2.32 28.03
CA GLN A 180 -14.21 -3.22 29.16
C GLN A 180 -15.54 -3.84 29.58
N ASN A 181 -16.60 -3.04 29.68
CA ASN A 181 -17.94 -3.52 30.03
C ASN A 181 -18.54 -4.39 28.90
N ILE A 182 -18.31 -4.00 27.64
CA ILE A 182 -18.73 -4.80 26.49
C ILE A 182 -18.03 -6.17 26.50
N ASN A 183 -16.70 -6.20 26.68
CA ASN A 183 -15.95 -7.45 26.76
C ASN A 183 -16.40 -8.33 27.92
N LYS A 184 -16.69 -7.72 29.09
CA LYS A 184 -17.22 -8.46 30.23
C LYS A 184 -18.58 -9.07 29.92
N ALA A 185 -19.50 -8.30 29.36
CA ALA A 185 -20.83 -8.79 28.99
C ALA A 185 -20.76 -9.96 28.00
N GLU A 186 -19.85 -9.90 27.01
CA GLU A 186 -19.63 -11.01 26.06
C GLU A 186 -19.01 -12.23 26.71
N GLN A 187 -18.07 -12.05 27.64
CA GLN A 187 -17.50 -13.18 28.40
C GLN A 187 -18.54 -13.85 29.29
N ASP A 188 -19.43 -13.06 29.90
CA ASP A 188 -20.54 -13.58 30.70
C ASP A 188 -21.55 -14.31 29.81
N ALA A 189 -21.85 -13.79 28.62
CA ALA A 189 -22.69 -14.46 27.62
C ALA A 189 -22.11 -15.79 27.12
N ALA A 190 -20.79 -15.84 26.95
CA ALA A 190 -20.11 -17.07 26.53
C ALA A 190 -20.19 -18.21 27.59
N LYS A 191 -20.34 -17.84 28.87
CA LYS A 191 -20.46 -18.79 29.98
C LYS A 191 -21.90 -19.19 30.27
N ASN A 192 -22.87 -18.38 29.88
CA ASN A 192 -24.29 -18.59 30.18
C ASN A 192 -25.10 -18.57 28.87
N LYS A 193 -25.66 -19.72 28.48
CA LYS A 193 -26.46 -19.84 27.24
C LYS A 193 -27.73 -18.98 27.26
N ASP A 194 -28.31 -18.75 28.40
CA ASP A 194 -29.54 -17.96 28.57
C ASP A 194 -29.28 -16.46 28.72
N HIS A 195 -28.01 -16.03 28.50
CA HIS A 195 -27.66 -14.63 28.59
C HIS A 195 -28.36 -13.83 27.45
N PRO A 196 -28.92 -12.62 27.73
CA PRO A 196 -29.65 -11.83 26.75
C PRO A 196 -28.86 -11.54 25.46
N LEU A 197 -27.55 -11.50 25.50
CA LEU A 197 -26.72 -11.33 24.30
C LEU A 197 -26.76 -12.54 23.33
N ASN A 198 -27.17 -13.71 23.81
CA ASN A 198 -27.29 -14.91 23.00
C ASN A 198 -28.69 -15.01 22.32
N ALA A 199 -29.65 -14.16 22.70
CA ALA A 199 -30.95 -14.07 22.03
C ALA A 199 -30.80 -13.67 20.55
N GLU A 200 -31.77 -13.96 19.72
CA GLU A 200 -31.82 -13.49 18.35
C GLU A 200 -31.76 -11.97 18.27
N ALA A 201 -31.11 -11.47 17.21
CA ALA A 201 -30.99 -10.04 17.00
C ALA A 201 -32.34 -9.47 16.52
N THR A 202 -32.71 -8.30 17.03
CA THR A 202 -33.89 -7.58 16.53
C THR A 202 -33.63 -6.99 15.14
N SER A 203 -34.68 -6.68 14.40
CA SER A 203 -34.58 -6.02 13.09
C SER A 203 -33.79 -4.71 13.19
N GLU A 204 -34.06 -3.90 14.22
CA GLU A 204 -33.33 -2.64 14.47
C GLU A 204 -31.80 -2.87 14.68
N GLN A 205 -31.44 -3.91 15.42
CA GLN A 205 -30.03 -4.26 15.63
C GLN A 205 -29.36 -4.72 14.34
N LEU A 206 -30.07 -5.48 13.51
CA LEU A 206 -29.58 -5.94 12.21
C LEU A 206 -29.40 -4.75 11.25
N ASP A 207 -30.38 -3.87 11.15
CA ASP A 207 -30.32 -2.69 10.27
C ASP A 207 -29.19 -1.75 10.69
N ALA A 208 -29.02 -1.49 11.97
CA ALA A 208 -27.91 -0.71 12.49
C ALA A 208 -26.55 -1.35 12.16
N ALA A 209 -26.43 -2.66 12.32
CA ALA A 209 -25.21 -3.39 11.99
C ALA A 209 -24.91 -3.38 10.48
N VAL A 210 -25.93 -3.45 9.62
CA VAL A 210 -25.79 -3.34 8.17
C VAL A 210 -25.23 -1.98 7.78
N GLN A 211 -25.83 -0.88 8.28
CA GLN A 211 -25.36 0.48 7.97
C GLN A 211 -23.94 0.72 8.46
N GLU A 212 -23.62 0.28 9.67
CA GLU A 212 -22.27 0.41 10.24
C GLU A 212 -21.24 -0.41 9.45
N ALA A 213 -21.59 -1.64 9.03
CA ALA A 213 -20.70 -2.47 8.22
C ALA A 213 -20.40 -1.84 6.85
N ILE A 214 -21.42 -1.28 6.22
CA ILE A 214 -21.29 -0.55 4.95
C ILE A 214 -20.39 0.65 5.13
N TYR A 215 -20.63 1.47 6.16
CA TYR A 215 -19.81 2.65 6.48
C TYR A 215 -18.35 2.28 6.70
N ASN A 216 -18.08 1.27 7.53
CA ASN A 216 -16.71 0.82 7.82
C ASN A 216 -16.03 0.28 6.57
N THR A 217 -16.76 -0.44 5.71
CA THR A 217 -16.22 -0.96 4.45
C THR A 217 -15.86 0.18 3.48
N GLN A 218 -16.71 1.19 3.35
CA GLN A 218 -16.41 2.38 2.55
C GLN A 218 -15.21 3.15 3.08
N LYS A 219 -15.11 3.31 4.38
CA LYS A 219 -13.98 4.02 5.03
C LYS A 219 -12.64 3.31 4.85
N THR A 220 -12.64 1.98 4.87
CA THR A 220 -11.40 1.19 4.90
C THR A 220 -10.99 0.65 3.53
N ASN A 221 -11.93 0.42 2.60
CA ASN A 221 -11.62 -0.11 1.27
C ASN A 221 -11.78 0.93 0.15
N GLY A 222 -12.12 2.17 0.50
CA GLY A 222 -12.40 3.21 -0.48
C GLY A 222 -13.77 3.06 -1.15
N GLY A 223 -14.31 4.18 -1.63
CA GLY A 223 -15.54 4.19 -2.40
C GLY A 223 -15.33 3.60 -3.80
N THR A 224 -16.32 2.86 -4.29
CA THR A 224 -16.34 2.30 -5.64
C THR A 224 -16.76 3.33 -6.70
N PHE A 225 -17.32 4.46 -6.30
CA PHE A 225 -17.93 5.41 -7.20
C PHE A 225 -17.10 6.68 -7.38
N LEU A 226 -17.09 7.18 -8.62
CA LEU A 226 -16.54 8.48 -8.97
C LEU A 226 -17.11 9.60 -8.09
N GLU A 227 -18.35 9.47 -7.64
CA GLU A 227 -19.06 10.43 -6.79
C GLU A 227 -18.41 10.60 -5.40
N SER A 228 -17.78 9.56 -4.88
CA SER A 228 -17.02 9.61 -3.62
C SER A 228 -15.57 10.09 -3.77
N ALA A 229 -15.10 10.24 -5.00
CA ALA A 229 -13.75 10.73 -5.28
C ALA A 229 -13.66 12.26 -5.12
N PRO A 230 -12.48 12.81 -4.77
CA PRO A 230 -12.27 14.25 -4.75
C PRO A 230 -12.61 14.90 -6.10
N ARG A 231 -13.26 16.07 -6.09
CA ARG A 231 -13.72 16.75 -7.31
C ARG A 231 -12.65 16.90 -8.38
N ILE A 232 -11.40 17.13 -7.98
CA ILE A 232 -10.25 17.27 -8.89
C ILE A 232 -9.97 15.99 -9.68
N THR A 233 -10.39 14.83 -9.19
CA THR A 233 -10.17 13.52 -9.84
C THR A 233 -11.39 12.99 -10.58
N GLN A 234 -12.48 13.75 -10.63
CA GLN A 234 -13.72 13.32 -11.29
C GLN A 234 -13.71 13.59 -12.81
N GLN A 235 -12.95 14.58 -13.29
CA GLN A 235 -12.97 15.02 -14.68
C GLN A 235 -11.59 15.33 -15.27
N GLY A 236 -11.45 15.23 -16.59
CA GLY A 236 -10.29 15.65 -17.36
C GLY A 236 -8.97 14.99 -16.97
N ILE A 237 -7.89 15.74 -16.99
CA ILE A 237 -6.54 15.29 -16.62
C ILE A 237 -6.49 14.81 -15.16
N GLY A 238 -7.26 15.43 -14.27
CA GLY A 238 -7.36 15.04 -12.87
C GLY A 238 -7.88 13.61 -12.69
N ARG A 239 -8.78 13.13 -13.55
CA ARG A 239 -9.25 11.74 -13.55
C ARG A 239 -8.11 10.76 -13.88
N VAL A 240 -7.30 11.07 -14.88
CA VAL A 240 -6.15 10.23 -15.26
C VAL A 240 -5.08 10.26 -14.16
N ALA A 241 -4.77 11.43 -13.61
CA ALA A 241 -3.80 11.59 -12.53
C ALA A 241 -4.27 10.94 -11.21
N GLY A 242 -5.58 10.95 -10.94
CA GLY A 242 -6.20 10.33 -9.78
C GLY A 242 -6.44 8.83 -9.91
N MET A 243 -6.32 8.27 -11.13
CA MET A 243 -6.45 6.85 -11.35
C MET A 243 -5.44 6.09 -10.49
N TYR A 244 -5.88 5.04 -9.80
CA TYR A 244 -5.10 4.28 -8.81
C TYR A 244 -4.67 5.03 -7.54
N LYS A 245 -5.01 6.32 -7.37
CA LYS A 245 -4.72 7.09 -6.15
C LYS A 245 -5.94 7.28 -5.24
N SER A 246 -7.13 6.97 -5.73
CA SER A 246 -8.40 7.11 -4.99
C SER A 246 -8.34 6.40 -3.63
N TYR A 247 -7.83 5.18 -3.61
CA TYR A 247 -7.62 4.42 -2.39
C TYR A 247 -6.64 5.12 -1.43
N GLY A 248 -5.47 5.53 -1.90
CA GLY A 248 -4.49 6.24 -1.09
C GLY A 248 -5.04 7.54 -0.52
N MET A 249 -5.75 8.33 -1.34
CA MET A 249 -6.39 9.57 -0.89
C MET A 249 -7.45 9.31 0.19
N GLN A 250 -8.28 8.28 0.01
CA GLN A 250 -9.29 7.90 1.01
C GLN A 250 -8.65 7.47 2.32
N MET A 251 -7.57 6.70 2.27
CA MET A 251 -6.83 6.28 3.46
C MET A 251 -6.24 7.48 4.22
N TYR A 252 -5.56 8.39 3.50
CA TYR A 252 -5.02 9.60 4.13
C TYR A 252 -6.13 10.49 4.70
N TYR A 253 -7.23 10.65 3.99
CA TYR A 253 -8.39 11.39 4.51
C TYR A 253 -8.92 10.77 5.79
N THR A 254 -9.10 9.45 5.83
CA THR A 254 -9.54 8.72 7.02
C THR A 254 -8.54 8.86 8.17
N MET A 255 -7.24 8.78 7.88
CA MET A 255 -6.19 9.00 8.88
C MET A 255 -6.22 10.42 9.45
N MET A 256 -6.37 11.44 8.58
CA MET A 256 -6.45 12.84 9.02
C MET A 256 -7.70 13.11 9.84
N GLN A 257 -8.85 12.53 9.46
CA GLN A 257 -10.07 12.59 10.27
C GLN A 257 -9.86 11.92 11.64
N THR A 258 -9.25 10.74 11.66
CA THR A 258 -8.95 10.02 12.90
C THR A 258 -7.97 10.81 13.77
N ALA A 259 -6.94 11.41 13.17
CA ALA A 259 -6.00 12.27 13.88
C ALA A 259 -6.71 13.51 14.44
N LYS A 260 -7.54 14.18 13.63
CA LYS A 260 -8.36 15.29 14.11
C LYS A 260 -9.18 14.88 15.33
N LEU A 261 -9.93 13.79 15.25
CA LEU A 261 -10.75 13.30 16.35
C LEU A 261 -9.91 12.91 17.58
N ALA A 262 -8.71 12.38 17.40
CA ALA A 262 -7.79 12.03 18.48
C ALA A 262 -7.25 13.29 19.21
N PHE A 263 -6.97 14.38 18.47
CA PHE A 263 -6.40 15.61 18.99
C PHE A 263 -7.43 16.72 19.27
N ASP A 264 -8.63 16.64 18.68
CA ASP A 264 -9.73 17.59 18.85
C ASP A 264 -10.43 17.32 20.18
N GLY A 265 -9.99 17.97 21.21
CA GLY A 265 -10.58 17.88 22.53
C GLY A 265 -9.84 18.78 23.52
N ASP A 266 -10.52 19.22 24.55
CA ASP A 266 -10.08 20.22 25.55
C ASP A 266 -8.57 20.24 25.75
N LYS A 267 -7.99 21.41 25.47
CA LYS A 267 -6.56 21.70 25.58
C LYS A 267 -6.03 21.21 26.92
N GLY A 268 -5.29 20.13 26.94
CA GLY A 268 -4.51 19.76 28.11
C GLY A 268 -4.44 18.27 28.50
N LYS A 269 -5.25 17.35 27.94
CA LYS A 269 -5.22 15.95 28.40
C LYS A 269 -5.09 14.95 27.25
N LEU A 270 -3.90 14.85 26.67
CA LEU A 270 -3.60 13.86 25.63
C LEU A 270 -3.91 12.41 26.09
N PHE A 271 -3.75 12.11 27.39
CA PHE A 271 -3.95 10.79 27.99
C PHE A 271 -4.89 10.79 29.21
N GLY A 272 -5.77 11.78 29.34
CA GLY A 272 -6.65 11.91 30.50
C GLY A 272 -7.73 10.82 30.59
N LYS A 273 -8.09 10.47 31.83
CA LYS A 273 -9.15 9.47 32.13
C LYS A 273 -10.55 9.85 31.60
N GLU A 274 -10.78 11.08 31.21
CA GLU A 274 -12.07 11.68 30.84
C GLU A 274 -12.30 11.87 29.32
N GLY A 275 -11.41 11.32 28.47
CA GLY A 275 -11.63 11.39 27.01
C GLY A 275 -12.87 10.62 26.57
N SER A 276 -13.63 11.16 25.59
CA SER A 276 -14.79 10.48 25.01
C SER A 276 -14.40 9.09 24.49
N VAL A 277 -15.37 8.17 24.43
CA VAL A 277 -15.16 6.81 23.91
C VAL A 277 -14.58 6.86 22.49
N GLU A 278 -15.07 7.79 21.68
CA GLU A 278 -14.64 8.03 20.31
C GLU A 278 -13.18 8.47 20.20
N ARG A 279 -12.75 9.39 21.08
CA ARG A 279 -11.37 9.85 21.15
C ARG A 279 -10.40 8.72 21.52
N LYS A 280 -10.79 7.87 22.48
CA LYS A 280 -10.00 6.69 22.85
C LYS A 280 -9.93 5.67 21.69
N ALA A 281 -11.01 5.52 20.95
CA ALA A 281 -11.04 4.70 19.74
C ALA A 281 -10.10 5.25 18.67
N ALA A 282 -10.15 6.56 18.41
CA ALA A 282 -9.28 7.23 17.44
C ALA A 282 -7.79 7.08 17.79
N TRP A 283 -7.42 7.27 19.07
CA TRP A 283 -6.04 7.01 19.51
C TRP A 283 -5.61 5.56 19.30
N ARG A 284 -6.46 4.59 19.64
CA ARG A 284 -6.16 3.18 19.38
C ARG A 284 -5.99 2.90 17.89
N GLN A 285 -6.84 3.48 17.03
CA GLN A 285 -6.72 3.35 15.58
C GLN A 285 -5.37 3.88 15.08
N LEU A 286 -4.96 5.08 15.51
CA LEU A 286 -3.68 5.67 15.11
C LEU A 286 -2.49 4.83 15.58
N ILE A 287 -2.48 4.43 16.84
CA ILE A 287 -1.42 3.59 17.41
C ILE A 287 -1.35 2.25 16.66
N GLY A 288 -2.49 1.64 16.39
CA GLY A 288 -2.54 0.39 15.64
C GLY A 288 -2.04 0.53 14.21
N LEU A 289 -2.48 1.58 13.50
CA LEU A 289 -2.06 1.84 12.13
C LEU A 289 -0.54 2.06 12.03
N HIS A 290 0.02 2.92 12.90
CA HIS A 290 1.46 3.16 12.90
C HIS A 290 2.24 1.94 13.38
N GLY A 291 1.72 1.20 14.36
CA GLY A 291 2.35 -0.04 14.85
C GLY A 291 2.38 -1.14 13.78
N THR A 292 1.29 -1.36 13.06
CA THR A 292 1.26 -2.32 11.95
C THR A 292 2.11 -1.86 10.77
N ALA A 293 2.06 -0.58 10.38
CA ALA A 293 2.93 -0.04 9.35
C ALA A 293 4.42 -0.22 9.71
N MET A 294 4.78 0.02 10.97
CA MET A 294 6.14 -0.16 11.46
C MET A 294 6.56 -1.64 11.48
N LEU A 295 5.66 -2.55 11.82
CA LEU A 295 5.92 -3.99 11.78
C LEU A 295 6.17 -4.50 10.36
N PHE A 296 5.35 -4.09 9.39
CA PHE A 296 5.40 -4.56 8.01
C PHE A 296 6.44 -3.83 7.16
N ALA A 297 6.52 -2.51 7.29
CA ALA A 297 7.29 -1.65 6.39
C ALA A 297 8.38 -0.83 7.10
N GLY A 298 8.46 -0.92 8.43
CA GLY A 298 9.42 -0.16 9.23
C GLY A 298 9.12 1.34 9.27
N VAL A 299 10.08 2.11 9.76
CA VAL A 299 9.97 3.56 9.86
C VAL A 299 9.78 4.20 8.48
N GLN A 300 10.44 3.69 7.44
CA GLN A 300 10.27 4.17 6.07
C GLN A 300 8.84 4.02 5.53
N GLY A 301 8.07 3.09 6.07
CA GLY A 301 6.68 2.83 5.69
C GLY A 301 5.65 3.65 6.44
N LEU A 302 6.05 4.42 7.43
CA LEU A 302 5.13 5.25 8.20
C LEU A 302 4.48 6.33 7.32
N PRO A 303 3.20 6.65 7.57
CA PRO A 303 2.56 7.78 6.91
C PRO A 303 3.38 9.06 7.08
N LEU A 304 3.44 9.86 6.03
CA LEU A 304 4.18 11.14 5.99
C LEU A 304 5.72 11.04 6.07
N TYR A 305 6.32 9.85 6.30
CA TYR A 305 7.78 9.70 6.32
C TYR A 305 8.44 10.29 5.07
N GLY A 306 7.87 10.05 3.89
CA GLY A 306 8.38 10.60 2.64
C GLY A 306 8.36 12.13 2.58
N ALA A 307 7.34 12.76 3.18
CA ALA A 307 7.27 14.21 3.28
C ALA A 307 8.32 14.77 4.25
N VAL A 308 8.47 14.14 5.42
CA VAL A 308 9.51 14.50 6.40
C VAL A 308 10.90 14.37 5.76
N ARG A 309 11.18 13.25 5.09
CA ARG A 309 12.44 13.04 4.38
C ARG A 309 12.70 14.14 3.34
N LEU A 310 11.68 14.46 2.52
CA LEU A 310 11.82 15.49 1.49
C LEU A 310 12.14 16.85 2.10
N ILE A 311 11.42 17.26 3.14
CA ILE A 311 11.62 18.54 3.83
C ILE A 311 13.01 18.56 4.48
N THR A 312 13.40 17.48 5.17
CA THR A 312 14.71 17.41 5.83
C THR A 312 15.86 17.49 4.83
N ASN A 313 15.76 16.75 3.73
CA ASN A 313 16.80 16.78 2.70
C ASN A 313 16.88 18.14 1.98
N LEU A 314 15.77 18.84 1.80
CA LEU A 314 15.75 20.13 1.10
C LEU A 314 16.20 21.31 1.98
N PHE A 315 15.87 21.30 3.27
CA PHE A 315 16.02 22.49 4.12
C PHE A 315 17.07 22.33 5.23
N PHE A 316 17.41 21.12 5.63
CA PHE A 316 18.24 20.86 6.81
C PHE A 316 19.53 20.09 6.51
N LEU A 317 19.64 19.49 5.34
CA LEU A 317 20.84 18.75 4.95
C LEU A 317 21.52 19.46 3.78
N ASP A 318 22.84 19.67 3.90
CA ASP A 318 23.67 20.17 2.82
C ASP A 318 23.82 19.09 1.72
N ASP A 319 24.08 19.54 0.48
CA ASP A 319 24.30 18.66 -0.68
C ASP A 319 25.37 17.57 -0.45
N GLU A 320 26.26 17.78 0.53
CA GLU A 320 27.37 16.85 0.86
C GLU A 320 27.06 15.92 2.03
N GLN A 321 25.97 16.18 2.78
CA GLN A 321 25.65 15.39 3.96
C GLN A 321 24.91 14.11 3.60
N GLU A 322 24.93 13.18 4.54
CA GLU A 322 24.19 11.95 4.42
C GLU A 322 22.69 12.24 4.31
N ASP A 323 22.01 11.57 3.37
CA ASP A 323 20.57 11.61 3.22
C ASP A 323 19.87 11.20 4.53
N PHE A 324 18.73 11.79 4.80
CA PHE A 324 17.88 11.49 5.99
C PHE A 324 17.68 9.99 6.20
N ASP A 325 17.48 9.23 5.12
CA ASP A 325 17.36 7.77 5.20
C ASP A 325 18.62 7.11 5.79
N THR A 326 19.81 7.59 5.44
CA THR A 326 21.08 7.07 5.94
C THR A 326 21.23 7.35 7.44
N ILE A 327 20.88 8.56 7.86
CA ILE A 327 20.88 8.95 9.28
C ILE A 327 19.93 8.06 10.10
N VAL A 328 18.69 7.88 9.60
CA VAL A 328 17.68 7.02 10.26
C VAL A 328 18.16 5.58 10.36
N ARG A 329 18.75 5.04 9.29
CA ARG A 329 19.32 3.67 9.27
C ARG A 329 20.47 3.50 10.26
N ALA A 330 21.36 4.48 10.33
CA ALA A 330 22.50 4.45 11.25
C ALA A 330 22.05 4.43 12.72
N HIS A 331 21.01 5.18 13.06
CA HIS A 331 20.52 5.28 14.44
C HIS A 331 19.56 4.16 14.86
N LEU A 332 18.68 3.72 13.98
CA LEU A 332 17.65 2.72 14.29
C LEU A 332 18.03 1.30 13.85
N GLY A 333 18.97 1.17 12.93
CA GLY A 333 19.32 -0.10 12.29
C GLY A 333 18.33 -0.55 11.22
N GLU A 334 18.79 -1.44 10.33
CA GLU A 334 18.02 -1.92 9.17
C GLU A 334 16.72 -2.65 9.54
N GLY A 335 16.71 -3.36 10.68
CA GLY A 335 15.52 -4.09 11.13
C GLY A 335 14.35 -3.17 11.44
N TRP A 336 14.58 -2.06 12.11
CA TRP A 336 13.56 -1.06 12.39
C TRP A 336 13.25 -0.18 11.18
N TYR A 337 14.25 0.07 10.33
CA TYR A 337 14.06 0.85 9.11
C TYR A 337 13.17 0.13 8.10
N LYS A 338 13.38 -1.17 7.86
CA LYS A 338 12.62 -2.00 6.89
C LYS A 338 11.47 -2.79 7.51
N GLY A 339 11.36 -2.83 8.82
CA GLY A 339 10.29 -3.49 9.56
C GLY A 339 10.60 -4.91 10.01
N GLY A 340 9.89 -5.32 11.08
CA GLY A 340 10.11 -6.59 11.76
C GLY A 340 9.86 -7.81 10.87
N ILE A 341 8.88 -7.76 9.98
CA ILE A 341 8.59 -8.88 9.06
C ILE A 341 9.75 -9.08 8.08
N THR A 342 10.29 -8.01 7.50
CA THR A 342 11.48 -8.10 6.64
C THR A 342 12.69 -8.66 7.41
N ALA A 343 12.83 -8.27 8.68
CA ALA A 343 13.91 -8.79 9.53
C ALA A 343 13.75 -10.29 9.83
N ALA A 344 12.52 -10.75 10.08
CA ALA A 344 12.21 -12.11 10.46
C ALA A 344 12.20 -13.10 9.28
N THR A 345 11.72 -12.66 8.11
CA THR A 345 11.51 -13.55 6.95
C THR A 345 12.66 -13.55 5.95
N GLY A 346 13.57 -12.57 6.01
CA GLY A 346 14.59 -12.39 4.98
C GLY A 346 14.06 -11.83 3.65
N LEU A 347 12.74 -11.53 3.54
CA LEU A 347 12.08 -11.01 2.35
C LEU A 347 11.73 -9.52 2.53
N ASP A 348 12.08 -8.66 1.59
CA ASP A 348 11.77 -7.23 1.67
C ASP A 348 10.33 -6.94 1.24
N VAL A 349 9.40 -7.05 2.20
CA VAL A 349 8.01 -6.66 2.02
C VAL A 349 7.80 -5.15 2.17
N SER A 350 8.71 -4.45 2.83
CA SER A 350 8.59 -3.04 3.19
C SER A 350 8.36 -2.13 1.98
N THR A 351 9.04 -2.43 0.87
CA THR A 351 8.94 -1.65 -0.37
C THR A 351 7.59 -1.76 -1.06
N ARG A 352 6.79 -2.77 -0.71
CA ARG A 352 5.48 -3.06 -1.33
C ARG A 352 4.32 -2.55 -0.50
N VAL A 353 4.46 -2.59 0.81
CA VAL A 353 3.35 -2.30 1.75
C VAL A 353 3.50 -0.95 2.45
N ALA A 354 4.52 -0.15 2.11
CA ALA A 354 4.75 1.16 2.71
C ALA A 354 3.58 2.12 2.45
N LEU A 355 3.03 2.71 3.50
CA LEU A 355 1.97 3.72 3.40
C LEU A 355 2.50 5.06 2.86
N THR A 356 3.77 5.33 3.03
CA THR A 356 4.47 6.50 2.47
C THR A 356 4.25 6.67 0.95
N GLY A 357 4.22 5.57 0.20
CA GLY A 357 4.08 5.60 -1.27
C GLY A 357 2.64 5.72 -1.79
N LEU A 358 1.62 5.73 -0.93
CA LEU A 358 0.22 5.74 -1.38
C LEU A 358 -0.18 7.03 -2.10
N LEU A 359 0.32 8.18 -1.67
CA LEU A 359 0.07 9.48 -2.32
C LEU A 359 1.26 9.97 -3.12
N LEU A 360 2.45 9.85 -2.56
CA LEU A 360 3.70 10.40 -3.09
C LEU A 360 4.61 9.25 -3.50
N GLN A 361 4.43 8.76 -4.71
CA GLN A 361 5.26 7.70 -5.25
C GLN A 361 6.65 8.27 -5.58
N GLN A 362 7.67 7.83 -4.86
CA GLN A 362 9.05 8.24 -5.10
C GLN A 362 9.72 7.31 -6.11
N ASN A 363 10.43 7.90 -7.06
CA ASN A 363 11.30 7.12 -7.94
C ASN A 363 12.58 6.76 -7.19
N ARG A 364 12.69 5.52 -6.72
CA ARG A 364 13.90 5.03 -6.04
C ARG A 364 15.11 4.88 -6.95
N TYR A 365 14.90 4.84 -8.26
CA TYR A 365 15.94 4.51 -9.24
C TYR A 365 16.56 5.72 -9.92
N ASN A 366 15.99 6.91 -9.76
CA ASN A 366 16.57 8.14 -10.28
C ASN A 366 17.22 8.94 -9.15
N ASN A 367 18.54 9.07 -9.19
CA ASN A 367 19.32 9.67 -8.12
C ASN A 367 19.22 11.20 -8.05
N ASP A 368 18.78 11.83 -9.15
CA ASP A 368 18.62 13.29 -9.21
C ASP A 368 17.51 13.62 -10.21
N PRO A 369 16.24 13.31 -9.86
CA PRO A 369 15.12 13.63 -10.74
C PRO A 369 14.96 15.14 -10.78
N SER A 370 14.86 15.71 -11.98
CA SER A 370 14.48 17.11 -12.13
C SER A 370 13.15 17.37 -11.43
N ILE A 371 12.90 18.61 -11.01
CA ILE A 371 11.63 19.01 -10.37
C ILE A 371 10.44 18.61 -11.27
N GLU A 372 10.60 18.73 -12.57
CA GLU A 372 9.61 18.33 -13.59
C GLU A 372 9.38 16.82 -13.62
N GLU A 373 10.44 16.01 -13.51
CA GLU A 373 10.32 14.54 -13.40
C GLU A 373 9.66 14.13 -12.09
N GLN A 374 10.00 14.77 -10.99
CA GLN A 374 9.34 14.54 -9.69
C GLN A 374 7.86 14.91 -9.76
N ALA A 375 7.54 16.10 -10.26
CA ALA A 375 6.16 16.54 -10.46
C ALA A 375 5.41 15.59 -11.42
N GLY A 376 6.04 15.14 -12.50
CA GLY A 376 5.49 14.17 -13.44
C GLY A 376 5.19 12.83 -12.76
N PHE A 377 6.07 12.33 -11.88
CA PHE A 377 5.80 11.11 -11.10
C PHE A 377 4.69 11.30 -10.08
N TYR A 378 4.65 12.44 -9.40
CA TYR A 378 3.59 12.74 -8.44
C TYR A 378 2.21 12.91 -9.09
N LEU A 379 2.15 13.56 -10.25
CA LEU A 379 0.90 13.83 -10.96
C LEU A 379 0.47 12.65 -11.83
N GLY A 380 1.39 12.04 -12.57
CA GLY A 380 1.10 10.98 -13.52
C GLY A 380 1.00 9.58 -12.92
N GLY A 381 1.59 9.37 -11.72
CA GLY A 381 1.50 8.10 -10.99
C GLY A 381 1.81 6.85 -11.84
N PRO A 382 1.08 5.75 -11.59
CA PRO A 382 1.25 4.49 -12.33
C PRO A 382 0.98 4.62 -13.83
N ALA A 383 0.05 5.47 -14.25
CA ALA A 383 -0.29 5.66 -15.67
C ALA A 383 0.91 6.19 -16.48
N LEU A 384 1.63 7.18 -15.93
CA LEU A 384 2.83 7.70 -16.58
C LEU A 384 3.96 6.65 -16.64
N SER A 385 4.09 5.83 -15.60
CA SER A 385 5.09 4.75 -15.58
C SER A 385 4.81 3.68 -16.62
N VAL A 386 3.54 3.34 -16.85
CA VAL A 386 3.11 2.42 -17.91
C VAL A 386 3.40 3.03 -19.29
N ALA A 387 3.02 4.29 -19.51
CA ALA A 387 3.29 4.98 -20.77
C ALA A 387 4.80 5.04 -21.08
N LYS A 388 5.65 5.41 -20.12
CA LYS A 388 7.11 5.42 -20.28
C LYS A 388 7.68 4.01 -20.58
N ARG A 389 7.11 2.96 -19.98
CA ARG A 389 7.53 1.58 -20.26
C ARG A 389 7.15 1.16 -21.68
N LEU A 390 5.95 1.50 -22.13
CA LEU A 390 5.50 1.22 -23.51
C LEU A 390 6.41 1.91 -24.53
N ILE A 391 6.73 3.20 -24.34
CA ILE A 391 7.64 3.95 -25.22
C ILE A 391 9.02 3.27 -25.25
N ARG A 392 9.60 2.96 -24.08
CA ARG A 392 10.88 2.26 -24.01
C ARG A 392 10.83 0.87 -24.66
N GLY A 393 9.73 0.13 -24.49
CA GLY A 393 9.57 -1.17 -25.12
C GLY A 393 9.55 -1.10 -26.65
N ILE A 394 8.94 -0.05 -27.20
CA ILE A 394 8.95 0.21 -28.65
C ILE A 394 10.36 0.63 -29.12
N GLU A 395 11.03 1.50 -28.38
CA GLU A 395 12.43 1.91 -28.66
C GLU A 395 13.39 0.71 -28.61
N ASP A 396 13.28 -0.16 -27.58
CA ASP A 396 14.07 -1.38 -27.45
C ASP A 396 13.82 -2.33 -28.64
N LEU A 397 12.56 -2.43 -29.11
CA LEU A 397 12.22 -3.25 -30.28
C LEU A 397 12.86 -2.69 -31.56
N TYR A 398 12.82 -1.38 -31.72
CA TYR A 398 13.43 -0.70 -32.87
C TYR A 398 14.96 -0.86 -32.89
N ASN A 399 15.56 -0.88 -31.72
CA ASN A 399 17.00 -1.08 -31.53
C ASN A 399 17.43 -2.56 -31.61
N GLY A 400 16.50 -3.49 -31.86
CA GLY A 400 16.77 -4.94 -31.95
C GLY A 400 16.89 -5.64 -30.59
N GLU A 401 16.66 -4.94 -29.47
CA GLU A 401 16.72 -5.52 -28.11
C GLU A 401 15.37 -6.20 -27.77
N THR A 402 15.07 -7.33 -28.44
CA THR A 402 13.77 -8.00 -28.34
C THR A 402 13.39 -8.45 -26.93
N GLU A 403 14.34 -8.94 -26.13
CA GLU A 403 14.09 -9.36 -24.73
C GLU A 403 13.68 -8.16 -23.86
N ARG A 404 14.37 -7.04 -23.97
CA ARG A 404 14.03 -5.79 -23.27
C ARG A 404 12.68 -5.24 -23.69
N SER A 405 12.41 -5.30 -24.99
CA SER A 405 11.14 -4.88 -25.54
C SER A 405 10.00 -5.70 -24.92
N ILE A 406 10.10 -7.03 -24.94
CA ILE A 406 9.10 -7.91 -24.32
C ILE A 406 8.91 -7.57 -22.83
N GLU A 407 10.00 -7.40 -22.08
CA GLU A 407 9.94 -7.05 -20.67
C GLU A 407 9.25 -5.69 -20.40
N ASN A 408 9.47 -4.71 -21.26
CA ASN A 408 8.87 -3.37 -21.12
C ASN A 408 7.43 -3.31 -21.62
N LEU A 409 7.09 -4.07 -22.65
CA LEU A 409 5.73 -4.14 -23.19
C LEU A 409 4.78 -4.97 -22.34
N LEU A 410 5.28 -5.96 -21.61
CA LEU A 410 4.45 -6.78 -20.72
C LEU A 410 4.01 -6.00 -19.46
N PRO A 411 2.81 -6.32 -18.91
CA PRO A 411 2.41 -5.82 -17.60
C PRO A 411 3.47 -6.11 -16.54
N ALA A 412 3.67 -5.17 -15.60
CA ALA A 412 4.76 -5.25 -14.62
C ALA A 412 4.83 -6.58 -13.85
N GLY A 413 3.68 -7.20 -13.56
CA GLY A 413 3.62 -8.51 -12.90
C GLY A 413 4.17 -9.64 -13.77
N ALA A 414 3.76 -9.70 -15.04
CA ALA A 414 4.26 -10.69 -16.00
C ALA A 414 5.75 -10.47 -16.31
N SER A 415 6.14 -9.22 -16.52
CA SER A 415 7.54 -8.83 -16.69
C SER A 415 8.42 -9.27 -15.51
N ASN A 416 7.97 -9.08 -14.26
CA ASN A 416 8.71 -9.52 -13.09
C ASN A 416 8.85 -11.04 -13.00
N ILE A 417 7.79 -11.79 -13.35
CA ILE A 417 7.84 -13.26 -13.42
C ILE A 417 8.90 -13.68 -14.44
N ILE A 418 8.84 -13.14 -15.66
CA ILE A 418 9.79 -13.49 -16.72
C ILE A 418 11.21 -13.11 -16.32
N LYS A 419 11.43 -11.88 -15.84
CA LYS A 419 12.75 -11.43 -15.39
C LYS A 419 13.36 -12.30 -14.30
N ASN A 420 12.53 -12.66 -13.34
CA ASN A 420 13.02 -13.33 -12.14
C ASN A 420 12.96 -14.85 -12.24
N THR A 421 12.31 -15.42 -13.29
CA THR A 421 12.25 -16.86 -13.51
C THR A 421 13.16 -17.31 -14.65
N PHE A 422 13.15 -16.57 -15.77
CA PHE A 422 13.88 -16.98 -16.98
C PHE A 422 15.08 -16.08 -17.32
N GLY A 423 15.06 -14.81 -16.92
CA GLY A 423 16.06 -13.82 -17.34
C GLY A 423 17.25 -13.65 -16.40
N ARG A 424 17.15 -14.07 -15.14
CA ARG A 424 18.17 -13.84 -14.10
C ARG A 424 18.76 -15.10 -13.50
N TYR A 425 18.27 -16.27 -13.86
CA TYR A 425 18.77 -17.54 -13.34
C TYR A 425 19.65 -18.22 -14.35
N GLN A 426 20.88 -18.47 -13.97
CA GLN A 426 21.74 -19.42 -14.64
C GLN A 426 21.75 -20.76 -13.89
N GLN A 427 22.36 -21.78 -14.48
CA GLN A 427 22.35 -23.16 -14.02
C GLN A 427 22.86 -23.39 -12.60
N ASP A 428 23.49 -22.38 -11.98
CA ASP A 428 24.12 -22.48 -10.65
C ASP A 428 23.28 -21.87 -9.52
N GLY A 429 22.01 -21.54 -9.75
CA GLY A 429 21.11 -21.07 -8.70
C GLY A 429 21.28 -19.62 -8.24
N GLY A 430 22.20 -18.85 -8.83
CA GLY A 430 22.45 -17.46 -8.53
C GLY A 430 21.64 -16.49 -9.39
N ALA A 431 21.52 -15.24 -8.95
CA ALA A 431 20.93 -14.15 -9.73
C ALA A 431 22.03 -13.28 -10.35
N PHE A 432 21.92 -13.02 -11.64
CA PHE A 432 22.90 -12.28 -12.42
C PHE A 432 22.29 -11.06 -13.09
N THR A 433 23.12 -10.04 -13.38
CA THR A 433 22.73 -8.96 -14.29
C THR A 433 22.66 -9.48 -15.72
N ARG A 434 22.13 -8.68 -16.66
CA ARG A 434 22.20 -9.02 -18.09
C ARG A 434 23.62 -9.13 -18.64
N ARG A 435 24.59 -8.48 -17.97
CA ARG A 435 26.01 -8.54 -18.33
C ARG A 435 26.74 -9.71 -17.66
N GLN A 436 25.99 -10.61 -17.03
CA GLN A 436 26.52 -11.77 -16.31
C GLN A 436 27.24 -11.42 -15.00
N ASP A 437 27.12 -10.19 -14.51
CA ASP A 437 27.69 -9.85 -13.20
C ASP A 437 26.83 -10.50 -12.10
N PRO A 438 27.42 -11.18 -11.11
CA PRO A 438 26.68 -11.81 -10.03
C PRO A 438 26.02 -10.75 -9.15
N ILE A 439 24.73 -10.89 -8.92
CA ILE A 439 23.93 -10.05 -8.01
C ILE A 439 23.80 -10.73 -6.66
N TYR A 440 23.56 -12.04 -6.69
CA TYR A 440 23.29 -12.86 -5.51
C TYR A 440 23.64 -14.32 -5.82
N ASP A 441 24.46 -14.92 -4.98
CA ASP A 441 25.10 -16.20 -5.32
C ASP A 441 24.25 -17.42 -4.91
N ASP A 442 23.37 -17.29 -3.88
CA ASP A 442 22.58 -18.40 -3.36
C ASP A 442 21.12 -17.97 -3.12
N LEU A 443 20.24 -18.29 -4.05
CA LEU A 443 18.80 -18.08 -3.92
C LEU A 443 18.11 -19.38 -3.57
N SER A 444 17.45 -19.44 -2.44
CA SER A 444 16.55 -20.53 -2.11
C SER A 444 15.34 -20.56 -3.05
N ALA A 445 14.74 -21.73 -3.27
CA ALA A 445 13.54 -21.87 -4.08
C ALA A 445 12.37 -20.99 -3.57
N GLY A 446 12.29 -20.79 -2.24
CA GLY A 446 11.32 -19.88 -1.63
C GLY A 446 11.56 -18.42 -1.99
N GLU A 447 12.81 -17.94 -1.91
CA GLU A 447 13.17 -16.57 -2.32
C GLU A 447 12.93 -16.35 -3.80
N GLN A 448 13.24 -17.33 -4.66
CA GLN A 448 12.95 -17.30 -6.09
C GLN A 448 11.45 -17.10 -6.34
N PHE A 449 10.62 -17.91 -5.68
CA PHE A 449 9.17 -17.84 -5.80
C PHE A 449 8.65 -16.45 -5.37
N PHE A 450 9.06 -15.96 -4.20
CA PHE A 450 8.62 -14.64 -3.74
C PHE A 450 9.17 -13.51 -4.61
N TRP A 451 10.39 -13.65 -5.13
CA TRP A 451 10.94 -12.64 -6.04
C TRP A 451 10.21 -12.60 -7.38
N ALA A 452 9.82 -13.75 -7.93
CA ALA A 452 8.94 -13.82 -9.10
C ALA A 452 7.59 -13.12 -8.86
N LEU A 453 7.06 -13.20 -7.63
CA LEU A 453 5.87 -12.46 -7.21
C LEU A 453 6.15 -10.95 -6.96
N GLY A 454 7.40 -10.52 -7.00
CA GLY A 454 7.82 -9.13 -6.84
C GLY A 454 8.29 -8.75 -5.44
N ILE A 455 8.49 -9.71 -4.54
CA ILE A 455 9.09 -9.50 -3.21
C ILE A 455 10.53 -9.99 -3.27
N ALA A 456 11.48 -9.06 -3.26
CA ALA A 456 12.89 -9.38 -3.37
C ALA A 456 13.48 -9.86 -2.02
N PRO A 457 14.56 -10.67 -2.05
CA PRO A 457 15.33 -10.98 -0.85
C PRO A 457 15.88 -9.70 -0.19
N LYS A 458 15.88 -9.68 1.13
CA LYS A 458 16.36 -8.54 1.94
C LYS A 458 17.81 -8.15 1.61
N GLU A 459 18.67 -9.14 1.43
CA GLU A 459 20.09 -8.88 1.12
C GLU A 459 20.27 -8.24 -0.25
N TYR A 460 19.50 -8.66 -1.25
CA TYR A 460 19.51 -8.01 -2.56
C TYR A 460 19.12 -6.55 -2.46
N THR A 461 18.01 -6.24 -1.77
CA THR A 461 17.56 -4.86 -1.62
C THR A 461 18.53 -4.03 -0.79
N LEU A 462 19.21 -4.62 0.21
CA LEU A 462 20.22 -3.95 1.01
C LEU A 462 21.47 -3.61 0.18
N ARG A 463 21.95 -4.54 -0.65
CA ARG A 463 23.07 -4.28 -1.59
C ARG A 463 22.69 -3.19 -2.59
N GLN A 464 21.48 -3.22 -3.12
CA GLN A 464 20.97 -2.21 -4.03
C GLN A 464 20.85 -0.83 -3.37
N ASP A 465 20.35 -0.77 -2.13
CA ASP A 465 20.24 0.46 -1.36
C ASP A 465 21.64 1.06 -1.09
N LYS A 466 22.62 0.24 -0.67
CA LYS A 466 24.01 0.67 -0.45
C LYS A 466 24.65 1.21 -1.73
N ALA A 467 24.46 0.52 -2.85
CA ALA A 467 24.97 0.98 -4.15
C ALA A 467 24.34 2.33 -4.58
N MET A 468 23.02 2.49 -4.34
CA MET A 468 22.34 3.76 -4.63
C MET A 468 22.83 4.90 -3.73
N ILE A 469 23.04 4.65 -2.43
CA ILE A 469 23.57 5.64 -1.48
C ILE A 469 24.96 6.07 -1.93
N GLY A 470 25.85 5.11 -2.22
CA GLY A 470 27.21 5.40 -2.69
C GLY A 470 27.21 6.25 -3.98
N LYS A 471 26.38 5.88 -4.96
CA LYS A 471 26.24 6.64 -6.20
C LYS A 471 25.70 8.06 -5.97
N ARG A 472 24.76 8.23 -5.02
CA ARG A 472 24.21 9.54 -4.68
C ARG A 472 25.26 10.45 -4.07
N ILE A 473 26.02 9.94 -3.10
CA ILE A 473 27.13 10.67 -2.48
C ILE A 473 28.17 11.07 -3.54
N ASP A 474 28.59 10.14 -4.40
CA ASP A 474 29.54 10.45 -5.48
C ASP A 474 29.00 11.53 -6.43
N THR A 475 27.72 11.46 -6.79
CA THR A 475 27.07 12.48 -7.63
C THR A 475 27.00 13.83 -6.94
N ALA A 476 26.64 13.88 -5.65
CA ALA A 476 26.58 15.12 -4.87
C ALA A 476 27.95 15.79 -4.77
N VAL A 477 28.99 15.01 -4.46
CA VAL A 477 30.38 15.47 -4.41
C VAL A 477 30.83 16.02 -5.76
N ARG A 478 30.58 15.31 -6.87
CA ARG A 478 30.90 15.79 -8.23
C ARG A 478 30.16 17.06 -8.60
N THR A 479 28.89 17.15 -8.25
CA THR A 479 28.05 18.34 -8.53
C THR A 479 28.55 19.54 -7.76
N LYS A 480 28.90 19.40 -6.47
CA LYS A 480 29.44 20.51 -5.68
C LYS A 480 30.79 20.94 -6.20
N ARG A 481 31.69 19.98 -6.54
CA ARG A 481 32.93 20.27 -7.20
C ARG A 481 32.76 21.13 -8.46
N ALA A 482 31.80 20.75 -9.32
CA ALA A 482 31.48 21.50 -10.55
C ALA A 482 30.89 22.89 -10.24
N LYS A 483 30.00 22.98 -9.22
CA LYS A 483 29.44 24.28 -8.79
C LYS A 483 30.55 25.24 -8.27
N LEU A 484 31.50 24.75 -7.46
CA LEU A 484 32.59 25.56 -6.94
C LEU A 484 33.49 26.07 -8.08
N LEU A 485 33.90 25.20 -8.99
CA LEU A 485 34.67 25.58 -10.18
C LEU A 485 33.97 26.62 -11.04
N LYS A 486 32.65 26.44 -11.29
CA LYS A 486 31.86 27.40 -12.05
C LYS A 486 31.74 28.74 -11.34
N LYS A 487 31.48 28.75 -10.03
CA LYS A 487 31.39 29.98 -9.22
C LYS A 487 32.71 30.75 -9.28
N TYR A 488 33.84 30.04 -9.13
CA TYR A 488 35.17 30.63 -9.22
C TYR A 488 35.45 31.27 -10.59
N TYR A 489 35.08 30.56 -11.66
CA TYR A 489 35.15 31.11 -13.03
C TYR A 489 34.34 32.39 -13.16
N VAL A 490 33.09 32.43 -12.70
CA VAL A 490 32.23 33.61 -12.80
C VAL A 490 32.82 34.77 -12.00
N ALA A 491 33.28 34.55 -10.77
CA ALA A 491 33.90 35.58 -9.93
C ALA A 491 35.19 36.14 -10.57
N SER A 492 36.00 35.27 -11.16
CA SER A 492 37.20 35.65 -11.91
C SER A 492 36.87 36.52 -13.13
N ARG A 493 35.85 36.19 -13.89
CA ARG A 493 35.40 36.96 -15.06
C ARG A 493 34.82 38.33 -14.67
N MET A 494 34.24 38.44 -13.49
CA MET A 494 33.71 39.70 -12.93
C MET A 494 34.78 40.55 -12.26
N GLY A 495 35.99 40.02 -12.05
CA GLY A 495 37.05 40.70 -11.33
C GLY A 495 36.80 40.86 -9.83
N ASP A 496 35.88 40.09 -9.27
CA ASP A 496 35.50 40.14 -7.86
C ASP A 496 36.48 39.29 -7.02
N SER A 497 37.56 39.94 -6.60
CA SER A 497 38.64 39.31 -5.82
C SER A 497 38.16 38.80 -4.44
N ALA A 498 37.17 39.48 -3.83
CA ALA A 498 36.65 39.07 -2.51
C ALA A 498 35.88 37.74 -2.64
N THR A 499 34.99 37.65 -3.59
CA THR A 499 34.23 36.43 -3.88
C THR A 499 35.14 35.31 -4.35
N MET A 500 36.19 35.61 -5.14
CA MET A 500 37.18 34.60 -5.54
C MET A 500 37.89 33.98 -4.34
N LEU A 501 38.32 34.79 -3.36
CA LEU A 501 39.02 34.33 -2.16
C LEU A 501 38.12 33.45 -1.29
N ASP A 502 36.86 33.85 -1.13
CA ASP A 502 35.84 33.07 -0.40
C ASP A 502 35.64 31.70 -1.05
N ILE A 503 35.41 31.66 -2.37
CA ILE A 503 35.22 30.40 -3.11
C ILE A 503 36.47 29.53 -3.05
N PHE A 504 37.67 30.13 -3.13
CA PHE A 504 38.93 29.39 -3.01
C PHE A 504 39.05 28.74 -1.62
N THR A 505 38.67 29.44 -0.56
CA THR A 505 38.60 28.88 0.79
C THR A 505 37.63 27.70 0.88
N GLN A 506 36.45 27.84 0.26
CA GLN A 506 35.47 26.74 0.15
C GLN A 506 36.02 25.55 -0.64
N MET A 507 36.86 25.77 -1.70
CA MET A 507 37.53 24.70 -2.45
C MET A 507 38.56 23.96 -1.60
N ILE A 508 39.30 24.66 -0.75
CA ILE A 508 40.26 24.05 0.17
C ILE A 508 39.52 23.17 1.19
N ASP A 509 38.48 23.70 1.82
CA ASP A 509 37.67 22.97 2.77
C ASP A 509 37.01 21.72 2.12
N PHE A 510 36.46 21.87 0.91
CA PHE A 510 35.93 20.76 0.13
C PHE A 510 36.99 19.69 -0.17
N SER A 511 38.20 20.11 -0.61
CA SER A 511 39.30 19.21 -0.94
C SER A 511 39.81 18.45 0.27
N THR A 512 39.79 19.08 1.45
CA THR A 512 40.16 18.46 2.72
C THR A 512 39.17 17.39 3.13
N ARG A 513 37.85 17.66 2.94
CA ARG A 513 36.78 16.71 3.25
C ARG A 513 36.69 15.58 2.23
N HIS A 514 37.02 15.83 0.97
CA HIS A 514 36.91 14.87 -0.14
C HIS A 514 38.22 14.72 -0.91
N PRO A 515 39.24 14.07 -0.35
CA PRO A 515 40.55 13.96 -0.99
C PRO A 515 40.54 13.30 -2.38
N ALA A 516 39.64 12.32 -2.57
CA ALA A 516 39.49 11.63 -3.87
C ALA A 516 38.88 12.52 -4.97
N ALA A 517 38.19 13.61 -4.61
CA ALA A 517 37.58 14.57 -5.52
C ALA A 517 38.21 15.97 -5.39
N ALA A 518 39.38 16.08 -4.83
CA ALA A 518 40.06 17.35 -4.56
C ALA A 518 40.11 18.26 -5.80
N ILE A 519 40.06 19.56 -5.54
CA ILE A 519 40.20 20.61 -6.57
C ILE A 519 41.63 21.09 -6.53
N ASP A 520 42.43 20.65 -7.48
CA ASP A 520 43.79 21.06 -7.68
C ASP A 520 43.92 22.25 -8.65
N GLY A 521 45.09 22.82 -8.77
CA GLY A 521 45.38 23.93 -9.68
C GLY A 521 45.02 23.60 -11.13
N ASP A 522 45.34 22.39 -11.57
CA ASP A 522 45.06 21.91 -12.92
C ASP A 522 43.55 21.82 -13.20
N ALA A 523 42.74 21.45 -12.20
CA ALA A 523 41.29 21.44 -12.34
C ALA A 523 40.72 22.85 -12.50
N ILE A 524 41.25 23.81 -11.76
CA ILE A 524 40.87 25.24 -11.90
C ILE A 524 41.27 25.73 -13.29
N GLU A 525 42.50 25.50 -13.73
CA GLU A 525 42.96 25.92 -15.06
C GLU A 525 42.13 25.31 -16.19
N ARG A 526 41.85 24.00 -16.11
CA ARG A 526 40.97 23.31 -17.09
C ARG A 526 39.57 23.88 -17.09
N SER A 527 39.00 24.23 -15.93
CA SER A 527 37.69 24.86 -15.84
C SER A 527 37.68 26.25 -16.45
N MET A 528 38.74 27.04 -16.22
CA MET A 528 38.89 28.37 -16.80
C MET A 528 39.02 28.34 -18.34
N LYS A 529 39.69 27.31 -18.89
CA LYS A 529 39.82 27.13 -20.35
C LYS A 529 38.56 26.60 -21.02
N LYS A 530 37.73 25.88 -20.29
CA LYS A 530 36.52 25.25 -20.84
C LYS A 530 35.34 26.21 -20.97
N HIS A 531 35.27 27.22 -20.15
CA HIS A 531 34.21 28.22 -20.09
C HIS A 531 34.67 29.59 -20.62
#